data_dc341c4704050652649a12c56e5c4a53
#
_entry.id   dc341c4704050652649a12c56e5c4a53
#
_cell.length_a   1.000
_cell.length_b   1.000
_cell.length_c   1.000
_cell.angle_alpha   90.00
_cell.angle_beta   90.00
_cell.angle_gamma   90.00
#
_symmetry.space_group_name_H-M   'P 1'
#
loop_
_entity.id
_entity.type
_entity.pdbx_description
1 polymer ?
#
loop_
_entity_poly.entity_id
_entity_poly.type
_entity_poly.pdbx_seq_one_letter_code
_entity_poly.pdbx_strand_id
1 'polypeptide(L)'
;MKKFYAIFTALTLFSTVAKAQQTIRGWITDEQRLPIEYANVIALSVRDSSLVTGAVTDNAGKFLLTLPANSNQVFLRVSGIGYEQRNVFLPLIADTLQLKAESETKTMEGVTVTAQRPKMAIRNDALVTTIIGSSLAKAGSGNDVLKRIPLLSGKEGSYSVIGRGAAVIYINNRKITDATEIERLNSSDIKDIEVITNPGARYDATVSAVIRIHTVRKVGDGFGFDVRTSAYYWENWDTYNQLNMYYRRNGLELTAGSAYNIDNSLNKQTTTNKVQTANLWTNKWTSDSRFRNTNNNYTLSAAYEFNANHSVGARFFTNLLVGANNGSSIFSTDVLKNNVLFDHIESQISGNSTAIPNKSLSAYYVGKVGKIDIDFNTDYYYGRETEYRITTEQSANYANRTVTSAGIHTNKFFATKLVLSHPLFGGSLSVGNENTFTNHGQNYVNQENVVPSTASTIKERNNAFFFEYSRPTPIGQLMAGLRYEHVNSDYYDEGVYSPAHSRTYSQWFPSLTFATRIKEVGLQLSYSAKTSRPSYNQLGTNVAYMNRFTRQSGNPTLKPETLHNITLVSSWNWFTFVANYTQTHNKIMYWNEQESTDENITNLRYRNFKRFPALTLSLTAAPRMG
;
A
#
# COMPACT_ATOMS: atom_id res chain seq x y z
N MET A 1 -8.01 -28.27 56.66
CA MET A 1 -8.77 -27.10 57.13
C MET A 1 -7.95 -25.96 57.73
N LYS A 2 -6.60 -26.01 57.79
CA LYS A 2 -5.77 -24.91 58.33
C LYS A 2 -5.16 -23.96 57.23
N LYS A 3 -5.39 -24.23 55.94
CA LYS A 3 -4.92 -23.37 54.83
C LYS A 3 -6.01 -22.46 54.25
N PHE A 4 -7.26 -22.60 54.65
CA PHE A 4 -8.39 -21.77 54.17
C PHE A 4 -8.63 -20.51 55.02
N TYR A 5 -8.16 -20.47 56.25
CA TYR A 5 -8.33 -19.31 57.13
C TYR A 5 -7.28 -18.21 56.93
N ALA A 6 -6.12 -18.54 56.35
CA ALA A 6 -5.06 -17.56 56.06
C ALA A 6 -5.37 -16.65 54.83
N ILE A 7 -6.24 -17.10 53.91
CA ILE A 7 -6.64 -16.32 52.73
C ILE A 7 -7.79 -15.36 53.08
N PHE A 8 -8.63 -15.71 54.06
CA PHE A 8 -9.76 -14.84 54.45
C PHE A 8 -9.33 -13.68 55.35
N THR A 9 -8.22 -13.81 56.10
CA THR A 9 -7.68 -12.75 56.96
C THR A 9 -6.80 -11.77 56.22
N ALA A 10 -6.28 -12.12 55.01
CA ALA A 10 -5.55 -11.20 54.16
C ALA A 10 -6.47 -10.31 53.27
N LEU A 11 -7.76 -10.68 53.17
CA LEU A 11 -8.73 -9.91 52.34
C LEU A 11 -9.44 -8.79 53.15
N THR A 12 -9.26 -8.72 54.46
CA THR A 12 -9.91 -7.70 55.33
C THR A 12 -9.01 -6.53 55.69
N LEU A 13 -7.77 -6.46 55.22
CA LEU A 13 -6.82 -5.37 55.51
C LEU A 13 -6.62 -4.37 54.36
N PHE A 14 -7.37 -4.51 53.25
CA PHE A 14 -7.52 -3.43 52.29
C PHE A 14 -8.74 -2.57 52.60
N SER A 15 -8.70 -1.87 53.75
CA SER A 15 -9.52 -0.69 53.94
C SER A 15 -9.05 0.36 52.94
N THR A 16 -9.70 0.42 51.81
CA THR A 16 -9.59 1.55 50.86
C THR A 16 -9.96 2.81 51.63
N VAL A 17 -8.99 3.69 51.85
CA VAL A 17 -9.26 5.07 52.22
C VAL A 17 -10.08 5.65 51.06
N ALA A 18 -11.40 5.65 51.21
CA ALA A 18 -12.30 6.33 50.29
C ALA A 18 -12.00 7.83 50.38
N LYS A 19 -11.18 8.33 49.46
CA LYS A 19 -11.01 9.78 49.33
C LYS A 19 -12.33 10.31 48.80
N ALA A 20 -12.96 11.22 49.54
CA ALA A 20 -14.24 11.82 49.18
C ALA A 20 -14.10 12.52 47.79
N GLN A 21 -14.91 12.10 46.86
CA GLN A 21 -15.09 12.80 45.58
C GLN A 21 -15.91 14.07 45.85
N GLN A 22 -15.43 15.20 45.42
CA GLN A 22 -16.17 16.46 45.52
C GLN A 22 -17.16 16.55 44.36
N THR A 23 -18.44 16.77 44.66
CA THR A 23 -19.48 16.91 43.63
C THR A 23 -19.98 18.34 43.65
N ILE A 24 -19.92 18.99 42.49
CA ILE A 24 -20.40 20.35 42.26
C ILE A 24 -21.74 20.27 41.52
N ARG A 25 -22.76 20.88 42.09
CA ARG A 25 -24.08 21.02 41.46
C ARG A 25 -24.31 22.45 41.06
N GLY A 26 -25.05 22.69 39.98
CA GLY A 26 -25.38 24.02 39.57
C GLY A 26 -26.43 24.07 38.50
N TRP A 27 -26.78 25.26 38.09
CA TRP A 27 -27.62 25.51 36.92
C TRP A 27 -27.13 26.72 36.16
N ILE A 28 -27.38 26.74 34.85
CA ILE A 28 -27.01 27.81 33.95
C ILE A 28 -28.28 28.41 33.39
N THR A 29 -28.35 29.74 33.45
CA THR A 29 -29.44 30.54 32.87
C THR A 29 -28.90 31.59 31.94
N ASP A 30 -29.72 32.07 31.00
CA ASP A 30 -29.46 33.22 30.16
C ASP A 30 -29.70 34.56 30.91
N GLU A 31 -29.65 35.67 30.17
CA GLU A 31 -29.90 37.03 30.69
C GLU A 31 -31.33 37.23 31.18
N GLN A 32 -32.29 36.51 30.60
CA GLN A 32 -33.72 36.51 30.94
C GLN A 32 -34.08 35.52 32.04
N ARG A 33 -33.09 34.81 32.63
CA ARG A 33 -33.22 33.74 33.63
C ARG A 33 -33.87 32.47 33.13
N LEU A 34 -33.90 32.25 31.80
CA LEU A 34 -34.34 31.00 31.23
C LEU A 34 -33.20 29.97 31.33
N PRO A 35 -33.51 28.67 31.58
CA PRO A 35 -32.50 27.65 31.66
C PRO A 35 -31.86 27.39 30.31
N ILE A 36 -30.53 27.19 30.28
CA ILE A 36 -29.79 26.84 29.08
C ILE A 36 -29.59 25.33 29.05
N GLU A 37 -30.27 24.69 28.11
CA GLU A 37 -30.16 23.26 27.88
C GLU A 37 -28.87 22.90 27.13
N TYR A 38 -28.30 21.74 27.41
CA TYR A 38 -27.14 21.16 26.71
C TYR A 38 -25.90 22.03 26.67
N ALA A 39 -25.73 22.95 27.61
CA ALA A 39 -24.48 23.70 27.78
C ALA A 39 -23.40 22.78 28.34
N ASN A 40 -22.18 22.90 27.80
CA ASN A 40 -21.04 22.17 28.31
C ASN A 40 -20.44 22.87 29.53
N VAL A 41 -20.21 22.12 30.60
CA VAL A 41 -19.53 22.57 31.83
C VAL A 41 -18.31 21.69 32.01
N ILE A 42 -17.13 22.19 31.73
CA ILE A 42 -15.87 21.44 31.86
C ILE A 42 -15.01 22.01 32.96
N ALA A 43 -14.45 21.15 33.81
CA ALA A 43 -13.45 21.51 34.78
C ALA A 43 -12.06 21.36 34.19
N LEU A 44 -11.28 22.42 34.25
CA LEU A 44 -9.92 22.50 33.75
C LEU A 44 -8.95 22.77 34.90
N SER A 45 -7.76 22.18 34.82
CA SER A 45 -6.67 22.44 35.75
C SER A 45 -6.20 23.90 35.66
N VAL A 46 -6.05 24.59 36.78
CA VAL A 46 -5.52 25.97 36.83
C VAL A 46 -4.06 26.03 36.36
N ARG A 47 -3.31 24.89 36.49
CA ARG A 47 -1.89 24.85 36.22
C ARG A 47 -1.55 24.84 34.73
N ASP A 48 -2.32 24.10 33.92
CA ASP A 48 -2.00 23.81 32.51
C ASP A 48 -3.24 23.79 31.60
N SER A 49 -4.43 24.14 32.12
CA SER A 49 -5.72 24.11 31.42
C SER A 49 -6.07 22.72 30.85
N SER A 50 -5.50 21.65 31.37
CA SER A 50 -5.86 20.29 30.99
C SER A 50 -7.26 19.93 31.49
N LEU A 51 -7.99 19.10 30.73
CA LEU A 51 -9.34 18.66 31.10
C LEU A 51 -9.28 17.70 32.29
N VAL A 52 -10.02 18.02 33.35
CA VAL A 52 -10.16 17.19 34.55
C VAL A 52 -11.44 16.34 34.48
N THR A 53 -12.58 16.95 34.20
CA THR A 53 -13.89 16.30 34.04
C THR A 53 -14.87 17.25 33.35
N GLY A 54 -16.04 16.74 32.94
CA GLY A 54 -17.07 17.55 32.30
C GLY A 54 -18.48 17.02 32.51
N ALA A 55 -19.47 17.89 32.38
CA ALA A 55 -20.88 17.58 32.39
C ALA A 55 -21.62 18.44 31.37
N VAL A 56 -22.86 18.06 31.04
CA VAL A 56 -23.76 18.81 30.16
C VAL A 56 -25.01 19.15 30.96
N THR A 57 -25.59 20.34 30.76
CA THR A 57 -26.83 20.73 31.43
C THR A 57 -28.03 19.96 30.89
N ASP A 58 -28.99 19.64 31.77
CA ASP A 58 -30.28 19.06 31.43
C ASP A 58 -31.29 20.14 30.92
N ASN A 59 -32.51 19.71 30.62
CA ASN A 59 -33.58 20.61 30.14
C ASN A 59 -33.97 21.73 31.13
N ALA A 60 -33.60 21.59 32.39
CA ALA A 60 -33.79 22.63 33.41
C ALA A 60 -32.51 23.46 33.65
N GLY A 61 -31.52 23.33 32.76
CA GLY A 61 -30.24 24.02 32.83
C GLY A 61 -29.33 23.50 33.99
N LYS A 62 -29.65 22.37 34.60
CA LYS A 62 -28.91 21.84 35.76
C LYS A 62 -27.78 20.92 35.32
N PHE A 63 -26.66 20.99 36.05
CA PHE A 63 -25.54 20.09 35.84
C PHE A 63 -25.05 19.48 37.16
N LEU A 64 -24.44 18.32 37.06
CA LEU A 64 -23.77 17.60 38.14
C LEU A 64 -22.36 17.24 37.69
N LEU A 65 -21.35 17.81 38.34
CA LEU A 65 -19.95 17.61 37.99
C LEU A 65 -19.23 16.93 39.15
N THR A 66 -18.64 15.77 38.92
CA THR A 66 -17.89 15.04 39.94
C THR A 66 -16.39 15.22 39.69
N LEU A 67 -15.70 15.84 40.62
CA LEU A 67 -14.26 16.04 40.59
C LEU A 67 -13.51 14.83 41.15
N PRO A 68 -12.43 14.37 40.51
CA PRO A 68 -11.54 13.36 41.07
C PRO A 68 -10.92 13.82 42.40
N ALA A 69 -10.67 12.89 43.30
CA ALA A 69 -10.21 13.11 44.68
C ALA A 69 -8.79 13.72 44.77
N ASN A 70 -8.33 14.60 44.02
CA ASN A 70 -7.09 15.37 44.14
C ASN A 70 -7.13 16.64 43.26
N SER A 71 -8.32 17.09 42.85
CA SER A 71 -8.50 18.23 41.94
C SER A 71 -8.66 19.53 42.74
N ASN A 72 -7.65 19.93 43.52
CA ASN A 72 -7.74 21.08 44.44
C ASN A 72 -7.61 22.47 43.74
N GLN A 73 -7.30 22.53 42.45
CA GLN A 73 -7.18 23.79 41.72
C GLN A 73 -7.75 23.61 40.32
N VAL A 74 -9.06 23.81 40.21
CA VAL A 74 -9.76 23.78 38.90
C VAL A 74 -10.60 25.04 38.73
N PHE A 75 -10.78 25.45 37.48
CA PHE A 75 -11.78 26.41 37.08
C PHE A 75 -12.78 25.76 36.12
N LEU A 76 -14.01 26.25 36.13
CA LEU A 76 -15.03 25.78 35.22
C LEU A 76 -15.01 26.65 33.94
N ARG A 77 -15.11 25.98 32.80
CA ARG A 77 -15.39 26.62 31.52
C ARG A 77 -16.79 26.23 31.09
N VAL A 78 -17.63 27.22 30.91
CA VAL A 78 -19.01 27.06 30.46
C VAL A 78 -19.11 27.52 29.01
N SER A 79 -19.72 26.72 28.14
CA SER A 79 -19.96 27.06 26.75
C SER A 79 -21.28 26.46 26.26
N GLY A 80 -22.01 27.20 25.44
CA GLY A 80 -23.27 26.74 24.84
C GLY A 80 -23.44 27.38 23.46
N ILE A 81 -24.25 26.78 22.60
CA ILE A 81 -24.52 27.33 21.26
C ILE A 81 -25.29 28.66 21.41
N GLY A 82 -24.72 29.73 20.88
CA GLY A 82 -25.31 31.08 20.96
C GLY A 82 -24.99 31.85 22.24
N TYR A 83 -24.08 31.34 23.08
CA TYR A 83 -23.64 32.02 24.33
C TYR A 83 -22.13 32.15 24.39
N GLU A 84 -21.66 33.26 24.97
CA GLU A 84 -20.22 33.50 25.14
C GLU A 84 -19.59 32.46 26.09
N GLN A 85 -18.43 31.94 25.71
CA GLN A 85 -17.65 31.05 26.56
C GLN A 85 -17.14 31.80 27.78
N ARG A 86 -17.43 31.30 28.99
CA ARG A 86 -17.04 31.92 30.25
C ARG A 86 -16.20 30.99 31.12
N ASN A 87 -15.14 31.52 31.70
CA ASN A 87 -14.33 30.82 32.71
C ASN A 87 -14.75 31.30 34.11
N VAL A 88 -15.03 30.35 34.99
CA VAL A 88 -15.48 30.61 36.38
C VAL A 88 -14.51 29.92 37.31
N PHE A 89 -13.81 30.73 38.11
CA PHE A 89 -12.94 30.22 39.17
C PHE A 89 -13.79 29.80 40.39
N LEU A 90 -13.62 28.56 40.85
CA LEU A 90 -14.41 28.00 41.96
C LEU A 90 -13.91 28.54 43.29
N PRO A 91 -14.78 29.09 44.12
CA PRO A 91 -14.46 29.30 45.51
C PRO A 91 -14.36 27.94 46.22
N LEU A 92 -13.46 27.81 47.16
CA LEU A 92 -13.10 26.55 47.88
C LEU A 92 -14.26 25.82 48.59
N ILE A 93 -15.49 26.36 48.65
CA ILE A 93 -16.61 25.86 49.48
C ILE A 93 -17.97 26.15 48.78
N ALA A 94 -18.19 25.81 47.55
CA ALA A 94 -19.52 25.95 46.95
C ALA A 94 -20.04 24.60 46.46
N ASP A 95 -20.98 24.00 47.18
CA ASP A 95 -21.69 22.80 46.74
C ASP A 95 -22.73 23.04 45.64
N THR A 96 -23.11 24.32 45.44
CA THR A 96 -24.13 24.72 44.47
C THR A 96 -23.74 26.02 43.77
N LEU A 97 -23.74 26.02 42.44
CA LEU A 97 -23.36 27.15 41.60
C LEU A 97 -24.52 27.64 40.72
N GLN A 98 -24.78 28.94 40.71
CA GLN A 98 -25.65 29.56 39.75
C GLN A 98 -24.80 30.35 38.77
N LEU A 99 -24.86 30.00 37.48
CA LEU A 99 -24.06 30.63 36.46
C LEU A 99 -25.00 31.33 35.46
N LYS A 100 -24.62 32.56 35.06
CA LYS A 100 -25.33 33.30 34.02
C LYS A 100 -24.47 33.35 32.77
N ALA A 101 -24.99 32.92 31.63
CA ALA A 101 -24.34 33.03 30.34
C ALA A 101 -24.90 34.24 29.57
N GLU A 102 -24.02 34.96 28.89
CA GLU A 102 -24.36 36.08 28.05
C GLU A 102 -24.54 35.63 26.61
N SER A 103 -25.57 36.13 25.92
CA SER A 103 -25.85 35.80 24.54
C SER A 103 -24.75 36.32 23.61
N GLU A 104 -24.17 35.48 22.79
CA GLU A 104 -23.18 35.85 21.80
C GLU A 104 -23.88 36.30 20.50
N THR A 105 -24.12 37.59 20.34
CA THR A 105 -24.54 38.17 19.04
C THR A 105 -23.31 38.34 18.14
N LYS A 106 -22.72 37.22 17.69
CA LYS A 106 -21.80 37.27 16.55
C LYS A 106 -22.60 37.17 15.28
N THR A 107 -22.61 38.21 14.49
CA THR A 107 -22.86 38.12 13.05
C THR A 107 -21.88 37.09 12.53
N MET A 108 -22.40 35.93 12.05
CA MET A 108 -21.55 34.93 11.39
C MET A 108 -20.94 35.63 10.18
N GLU A 109 -19.68 36.07 10.30
CA GLU A 109 -18.85 36.22 9.11
C GLU A 109 -18.84 34.89 8.42
N GLY A 110 -19.33 34.85 7.18
CA GLY A 110 -19.40 33.64 6.41
C GLY A 110 -18.02 32.94 6.47
N VAL A 111 -17.97 31.75 7.03
CA VAL A 111 -16.74 30.94 7.02
C VAL A 111 -16.48 30.62 5.55
N THR A 112 -15.72 31.47 4.91
CA THR A 112 -15.14 31.15 3.60
C THR A 112 -14.15 30.03 3.85
N VAL A 113 -14.57 28.79 3.63
CA VAL A 113 -13.69 27.62 3.63
C VAL A 113 -12.79 27.76 2.41
N THR A 114 -11.72 28.51 2.55
CA THR A 114 -10.66 28.55 1.56
C THR A 114 -9.92 27.22 1.66
N ALA A 115 -10.30 26.26 0.81
CA ALA A 115 -9.54 25.05 0.63
C ALA A 115 -8.14 25.45 0.16
N GLN A 116 -7.13 25.28 1.03
CA GLN A 116 -5.75 25.56 0.64
C GLN A 116 -5.30 24.52 -0.39
N ARG A 117 -4.53 24.97 -1.38
CA ARG A 117 -3.92 24.07 -2.36
C ARG A 117 -2.95 23.13 -1.65
N PRO A 118 -2.81 21.88 -2.13
CA PRO A 118 -1.72 21.02 -1.71
C PRO A 118 -0.38 21.74 -1.99
N LYS A 119 0.45 21.90 -0.99
CA LYS A 119 1.80 22.45 -1.15
C LYS A 119 2.71 21.35 -1.65
N MET A 120 3.44 21.61 -2.74
CA MET A 120 4.44 20.71 -3.28
C MET A 120 5.84 21.27 -3.04
N ALA A 121 6.77 20.44 -2.62
CA ALA A 121 8.16 20.82 -2.44
C ALA A 121 9.08 19.62 -2.64
N ILE A 122 10.27 19.85 -3.20
CA ILE A 122 11.34 18.86 -3.20
C ILE A 122 12.00 18.88 -1.81
N ARG A 123 12.00 17.74 -1.12
CA ARG A 123 12.69 17.53 0.15
C ARG A 123 13.54 16.28 0.05
N ASN A 124 14.82 16.41 0.30
CA ASN A 124 15.81 15.33 0.17
C ASN A 124 15.73 14.65 -1.22
N ASP A 125 15.26 13.41 -1.27
CA ASP A 125 15.13 12.56 -2.46
C ASP A 125 13.70 12.49 -3.00
N ALA A 126 12.75 13.24 -2.42
CA ALA A 126 11.33 13.11 -2.71
C ALA A 126 10.66 14.42 -3.16
N LEU A 127 9.68 14.30 -4.04
CA LEU A 127 8.65 15.30 -4.26
C LEU A 127 7.55 15.08 -3.21
N VAL A 128 7.41 16.02 -2.28
CA VAL A 128 6.47 15.97 -1.16
C VAL A 128 5.23 16.78 -1.48
N THR A 129 4.06 16.16 -1.38
CA THR A 129 2.75 16.82 -1.48
C THR A 129 2.08 16.81 -0.11
N THR A 130 1.82 17.99 0.46
CA THR A 130 1.12 18.14 1.75
C THR A 130 -0.37 17.97 1.55
N ILE A 131 -0.99 17.02 2.26
CA ILE A 131 -2.42 16.69 2.15
C ILE A 131 -3.22 17.36 3.26
N ILE A 132 -2.74 17.26 4.50
CA ILE A 132 -3.42 17.90 5.65
C ILE A 132 -3.65 19.39 5.41
N GLY A 133 -4.87 19.88 5.70
CA GLY A 133 -5.25 21.27 5.49
C GLY A 133 -5.48 21.67 4.03
N SER A 134 -5.33 20.73 3.08
CA SER A 134 -5.59 20.98 1.66
C SER A 134 -6.95 20.41 1.21
N SER A 135 -7.36 20.76 -0.02
CA SER A 135 -8.55 20.17 -0.65
C SER A 135 -8.48 18.66 -0.78
N LEU A 136 -7.28 18.08 -0.86
CA LEU A 136 -7.08 16.64 -0.95
C LEU A 136 -7.41 15.90 0.35
N ALA A 137 -7.40 16.55 1.51
CA ALA A 137 -7.83 15.95 2.77
C ALA A 137 -9.34 15.58 2.78
N LYS A 138 -10.12 16.08 1.83
CA LYS A 138 -11.55 15.80 1.64
C LYS A 138 -11.82 14.88 0.44
N ALA A 139 -10.80 14.25 -0.12
CA ALA A 139 -10.92 13.47 -1.35
C ALA A 139 -11.66 12.12 -1.17
N GLY A 140 -11.71 11.60 0.05
CA GLY A 140 -12.32 10.31 0.40
C GLY A 140 -11.28 9.30 0.88
N SER A 141 -10.78 8.43 0.03
CA SER A 141 -9.79 7.41 0.36
C SER A 141 -8.36 7.80 0.00
N GLY A 142 -7.39 7.00 0.44
CA GLY A 142 -6.01 7.10 0.00
C GLY A 142 -5.86 6.95 -1.52
N ASN A 143 -6.65 6.09 -2.14
CA ASN A 143 -6.70 5.95 -3.60
C ASN A 143 -7.16 7.24 -4.29
N ASP A 144 -8.18 7.92 -3.75
CA ASP A 144 -8.68 9.17 -4.31
C ASP A 144 -7.66 10.31 -4.20
N VAL A 145 -6.82 10.27 -3.17
CA VAL A 145 -5.69 11.18 -3.03
C VAL A 145 -4.61 10.84 -4.05
N LEU A 146 -4.15 9.57 -4.11
CA LEU A 146 -3.05 9.15 -4.99
C LEU A 146 -3.32 9.41 -6.47
N LYS A 147 -4.57 9.25 -6.93
CA LYS A 147 -5.01 9.59 -8.31
C LYS A 147 -4.76 11.06 -8.67
N ARG A 148 -4.59 11.95 -7.68
CA ARG A 148 -4.40 13.40 -7.85
C ARG A 148 -3.00 13.87 -7.50
N ILE A 149 -2.09 12.96 -7.13
CA ILE A 149 -0.70 13.28 -6.85
C ILE A 149 0.08 13.40 -8.16
N PRO A 150 0.84 14.48 -8.37
CA PRO A 150 1.69 14.63 -9.54
C PRO A 150 2.66 13.47 -9.71
N LEU A 151 3.00 13.14 -10.95
CA LEU A 151 3.88 12.04 -11.36
C LEU A 151 3.32 10.63 -11.15
N LEU A 152 2.16 10.49 -10.49
CA LEU A 152 1.53 9.19 -10.31
C LEU A 152 0.53 8.90 -11.43
N SER A 153 0.47 7.65 -11.84
CA SER A 153 -0.56 7.09 -12.70
C SER A 153 -0.95 5.73 -12.15
N GLY A 154 -2.22 5.36 -12.31
CA GLY A 154 -2.73 4.08 -11.81
C GLY A 154 -4.04 4.22 -11.04
N LYS A 155 -4.52 3.11 -10.53
CA LYS A 155 -5.78 3.00 -9.79
C LYS A 155 -5.73 1.81 -8.84
N GLU A 156 -6.63 1.83 -7.83
CA GLU A 156 -6.94 0.68 -6.97
C GLU A 156 -5.70 0.01 -6.34
N GLY A 157 -4.82 0.86 -5.77
CA GLY A 157 -3.61 0.39 -5.10
C GLY A 157 -2.45 0.00 -6.00
N SER A 158 -2.64 -0.01 -7.33
CA SER A 158 -1.58 -0.24 -8.30
C SER A 158 -1.16 1.09 -8.91
N TYR A 159 -0.09 1.68 -8.41
CA TYR A 159 0.42 2.97 -8.85
C TYR A 159 1.81 2.86 -9.45
N SER A 160 2.01 3.60 -10.53
CA SER A 160 3.31 3.77 -11.20
C SER A 160 3.73 5.23 -11.13
N VAL A 161 5.03 5.45 -11.02
CA VAL A 161 5.62 6.78 -11.20
C VAL A 161 5.99 6.94 -12.67
N ILE A 162 5.54 8.03 -13.28
CA ILE A 162 5.74 8.32 -14.71
C ILE A 162 7.23 8.25 -15.05
N GLY A 163 7.57 7.46 -16.08
CA GLY A 163 8.94 7.21 -16.52
C GLY A 163 9.75 6.26 -15.63
N ARG A 164 9.19 5.73 -14.53
CA ARG A 164 9.89 4.85 -13.58
C ARG A 164 9.22 3.48 -13.41
N GLY A 165 7.96 3.36 -13.78
CA GLY A 165 7.19 2.13 -13.64
C GLY A 165 6.56 1.97 -12.26
N ALA A 166 6.22 0.73 -11.90
CA ALA A 166 5.50 0.40 -10.68
C ALA A 166 6.24 0.87 -9.42
N ALA A 167 5.52 1.54 -8.53
CA ALA A 167 6.06 2.04 -7.26
C ALA A 167 5.79 1.06 -6.12
N VAL A 168 6.76 0.94 -5.22
CA VAL A 168 6.54 0.30 -3.92
C VAL A 168 5.99 1.34 -2.97
N ILE A 169 4.90 0.99 -2.26
CA ILE A 169 4.19 1.92 -1.39
C ILE A 169 4.49 1.59 0.06
N TYR A 170 4.75 2.63 0.84
CA TYR A 170 4.97 2.57 2.27
C TYR A 170 3.94 3.44 2.98
N ILE A 171 3.38 2.96 4.08
CA ILE A 171 2.57 3.74 5.02
C ILE A 171 3.33 3.78 6.35
N ASN A 172 3.70 4.96 6.82
CA ASN A 172 4.49 5.18 8.04
C ASN A 172 5.74 4.27 8.11
N ASN A 173 6.56 4.29 7.05
CA ASN A 173 7.77 3.49 6.87
C ASN A 173 7.58 1.97 6.71
N ARG A 174 6.37 1.44 6.82
CA ARG A 174 6.07 0.04 6.58
C ARG A 174 5.65 -0.18 5.12
N LYS A 175 6.31 -1.10 4.43
CA LYS A 175 5.91 -1.54 3.09
C LYS A 175 4.52 -2.18 3.16
N ILE A 176 3.61 -1.77 2.28
CA ILE A 176 2.31 -2.43 2.15
C ILE A 176 2.46 -3.72 1.34
N THR A 177 1.71 -4.73 1.72
CA THR A 177 1.65 -6.03 1.04
C THR A 177 0.31 -6.26 0.34
N ASP A 178 -0.66 -5.39 0.63
CA ASP A 178 -2.02 -5.47 0.11
C ASP A 178 -2.50 -4.08 -0.32
N ALA A 179 -2.94 -3.96 -1.56
CA ALA A 179 -3.42 -2.73 -2.17
C ALA A 179 -4.65 -2.14 -1.47
N THR A 180 -5.47 -2.99 -0.84
CA THR A 180 -6.65 -2.55 -0.10
C THR A 180 -6.31 -1.70 1.13
N GLU A 181 -5.05 -1.72 1.61
CA GLU A 181 -4.61 -0.84 2.68
C GLU A 181 -4.73 0.64 2.33
N ILE A 182 -4.49 0.97 1.06
CA ILE A 182 -4.61 2.35 0.56
C ILE A 182 -6.07 2.76 0.50
N GLU A 183 -6.94 1.84 0.09
CA GLU A 183 -8.38 2.09 0.04
C GLU A 183 -8.97 2.31 1.44
N ARG A 184 -8.47 1.58 2.44
CA ARG A 184 -8.88 1.73 3.84
C ARG A 184 -8.40 3.02 4.50
N LEU A 185 -7.40 3.69 3.93
CA LEU A 185 -6.85 4.92 4.48
C LEU A 185 -7.76 6.10 4.13
N ASN A 186 -8.29 6.79 5.14
CA ASN A 186 -9.06 8.01 4.92
C ASN A 186 -8.15 9.16 4.50
N SER A 187 -8.57 9.96 3.53
CA SER A 187 -7.79 11.10 3.04
C SER A 187 -7.49 12.14 4.15
N SER A 188 -8.40 12.30 5.12
CA SER A 188 -8.22 13.17 6.29
C SER A 188 -7.11 12.71 7.23
N ASP A 189 -6.77 11.41 7.20
CA ASP A 189 -5.73 10.82 8.03
C ASP A 189 -4.34 10.93 7.38
N ILE A 190 -4.25 11.40 6.14
CA ILE A 190 -2.98 11.57 5.44
C ILE A 190 -2.40 12.95 5.74
N LYS A 191 -1.17 12.97 6.24
CA LYS A 191 -0.40 14.18 6.49
C LYS A 191 0.24 14.70 5.21
N ASP A 192 1.05 13.87 4.58
CA ASP A 192 1.74 14.16 3.33
C ASP A 192 2.05 12.86 2.56
N ILE A 193 2.34 13.02 1.27
CA ILE A 193 2.75 11.95 0.37
C ILE A 193 4.06 12.35 -0.28
N GLU A 194 5.04 11.45 -0.22
CA GLU A 194 6.35 11.60 -0.84
C GLU A 194 6.45 10.67 -2.05
N VAL A 195 6.80 11.22 -3.19
CA VAL A 195 7.10 10.47 -4.43
C VAL A 195 8.60 10.51 -4.66
N ILE A 196 9.25 9.34 -4.53
CA ILE A 196 10.67 9.17 -4.75
C ILE A 196 10.86 8.53 -6.12
N THR A 197 11.32 9.33 -7.06
CA THR A 197 11.53 8.89 -8.45
C THR A 197 12.81 8.10 -8.63
N ASN A 198 13.75 8.20 -7.69
CA ASN A 198 15.03 7.52 -7.76
C ASN A 198 15.47 7.02 -6.38
N PRO A 199 14.88 5.90 -5.89
CA PRO A 199 15.13 5.39 -4.54
C PRO A 199 16.60 5.05 -4.32
N GLY A 200 17.17 5.49 -3.17
CA GLY A 200 18.53 5.24 -2.76
C GLY A 200 18.83 3.79 -2.38
N ALA A 201 20.03 3.57 -1.81
CA ALA A 201 20.59 2.25 -1.51
C ALA A 201 19.81 1.48 -0.41
N ARG A 202 19.08 2.17 0.45
CA ARG A 202 18.23 1.56 1.50
C ARG A 202 17.06 0.75 0.96
N TYR A 203 16.66 0.98 -0.29
CA TYR A 203 15.60 0.23 -0.96
C TYR A 203 16.20 -0.93 -1.75
N ASP A 204 15.44 -2.03 -1.88
CA ASP A 204 15.84 -3.16 -2.73
C ASP A 204 16.20 -2.69 -4.14
N ALA A 205 17.20 -3.33 -4.76
CA ALA A 205 17.69 -2.91 -6.07
C ALA A 205 16.64 -3.06 -7.18
N THR A 206 15.58 -3.85 -6.97
CA THR A 206 14.44 -3.97 -7.90
C THR A 206 13.45 -2.82 -7.80
N VAL A 207 13.52 -2.00 -6.75
CA VAL A 207 12.57 -0.91 -6.50
C VAL A 207 12.92 0.29 -7.37
N SER A 208 12.11 0.54 -8.41
CA SER A 208 12.30 1.63 -9.38
C SER A 208 11.77 2.97 -8.89
N ALA A 209 10.73 2.96 -8.06
CA ALA A 209 10.10 4.15 -7.48
C ALA A 209 9.46 3.81 -6.13
N VAL A 210 9.31 4.82 -5.28
CA VAL A 210 8.67 4.67 -3.96
C VAL A 210 7.64 5.75 -3.74
N ILE A 211 6.52 5.37 -3.15
CA ILE A 211 5.52 6.28 -2.60
C ILE A 211 5.51 6.08 -1.09
N ARG A 212 5.79 7.13 -0.32
CA ARG A 212 5.64 7.12 1.14
C ARG A 212 4.43 7.94 1.54
N ILE A 213 3.51 7.34 2.25
CA ILE A 213 2.32 7.97 2.81
C ILE A 213 2.55 8.13 4.30
N HIS A 214 2.62 9.37 4.77
CA HIS A 214 2.68 9.67 6.19
C HIS A 214 1.29 10.00 6.68
N THR A 215 0.87 9.34 7.76
CA THR A 215 -0.44 9.60 8.37
C THR A 215 -0.34 10.58 9.54
N VAL A 216 -1.44 11.23 9.84
CA VAL A 216 -1.59 12.02 11.05
C VAL A 216 -1.68 11.05 12.23
N ARG A 217 -0.89 11.30 13.28
CA ARG A 217 -1.02 10.53 14.52
C ARG A 217 -2.36 10.87 15.17
N LYS A 218 -3.25 9.90 15.29
CA LYS A 218 -4.48 10.06 16.06
C LYS A 218 -4.11 10.18 17.53
N VAL A 219 -4.54 11.26 18.16
CA VAL A 219 -4.27 11.53 19.57
C VAL A 219 -5.50 11.10 20.39
N GLY A 220 -5.25 10.38 21.50
CA GLY A 220 -6.25 9.98 22.47
C GLY A 220 -6.44 8.46 22.56
N ASP A 221 -6.82 8.01 23.76
CA ASP A 221 -7.22 6.65 24.06
C ASP A 221 -8.70 6.48 23.72
N GLY A 222 -9.11 5.29 23.29
CA GLY A 222 -10.50 5.00 22.99
C GLY A 222 -10.70 3.87 22.00
N PHE A 223 -11.96 3.66 21.67
CA PHE A 223 -12.43 2.75 20.61
C PHE A 223 -13.00 3.57 19.46
N GLY A 224 -12.75 3.15 18.23
CA GLY A 224 -13.32 3.72 17.04
C GLY A 224 -13.57 2.67 15.99
N PHE A 225 -14.45 2.98 15.04
CA PHE A 225 -14.67 2.16 13.86
C PHE A 225 -14.98 3.04 12.66
N ASP A 226 -14.74 2.53 11.47
CA ASP A 226 -15.25 3.07 10.23
C ASP A 226 -15.87 1.98 9.37
N VAL A 227 -16.93 2.34 8.69
CA VAL A 227 -17.65 1.48 7.72
C VAL A 227 -17.70 2.21 6.39
N ARG A 228 -17.36 1.50 5.33
CA ARG A 228 -17.53 1.98 3.96
C ARG A 228 -18.28 0.95 3.16
N THR A 229 -19.29 1.38 2.43
CA THR A 229 -20.00 0.57 1.44
C THR A 229 -20.02 1.33 0.13
N SER A 230 -19.65 0.65 -0.95
CA SER A 230 -19.75 1.18 -2.31
C SER A 230 -20.40 0.15 -3.21
N ALA A 231 -21.28 0.59 -4.08
CA ALA A 231 -21.88 -0.24 -5.10
C ALA A 231 -21.73 0.46 -6.45
N TYR A 232 -21.32 -0.29 -7.46
CA TYR A 232 -21.13 0.18 -8.83
C TYR A 232 -21.94 -0.70 -9.76
N TYR A 233 -22.54 -0.12 -10.77
CA TYR A 233 -23.25 -0.84 -11.80
C TYR A 233 -22.62 -0.58 -13.17
N TRP A 234 -22.16 -1.68 -13.80
CA TRP A 234 -21.68 -1.69 -15.18
C TRP A 234 -22.05 -3.02 -15.81
N GLU A 235 -23.11 -3.33 -16.36
CA GLU A 235 -23.67 -4.64 -16.75
C GLU A 235 -24.03 -5.54 -15.54
N ASN A 236 -23.23 -5.56 -14.48
CA ASN A 236 -23.49 -6.26 -13.23
C ASN A 236 -23.19 -5.35 -12.03
N TRP A 237 -23.66 -5.74 -10.86
CA TRP A 237 -23.38 -5.04 -9.62
C TRP A 237 -22.02 -5.47 -9.07
N ASP A 238 -21.15 -4.50 -8.89
CA ASP A 238 -19.91 -4.62 -8.11
C ASP A 238 -20.13 -3.99 -6.75
N THR A 239 -19.61 -4.62 -5.72
CA THR A 239 -19.75 -4.11 -4.35
C THR A 239 -18.41 -4.16 -3.63
N TYR A 240 -18.16 -3.14 -2.83
CA TYR A 240 -17.04 -3.08 -1.90
C TYR A 240 -17.57 -2.70 -0.53
N ASN A 241 -17.38 -3.58 0.47
CA ASN A 241 -17.83 -3.39 1.84
C ASN A 241 -16.64 -3.54 2.77
N GLN A 242 -16.45 -2.58 3.66
CA GLN A 242 -15.32 -2.52 4.56
C GLN A 242 -15.78 -2.16 5.96
N LEU A 243 -15.18 -2.81 6.94
CA LEU A 243 -15.27 -2.49 8.36
C LEU A 243 -13.85 -2.44 8.93
N ASN A 244 -13.50 -1.34 9.59
CA ASN A 244 -12.29 -1.25 10.40
C ASN A 244 -12.68 -0.89 11.83
N MET A 245 -11.97 -1.47 12.79
CA MET A 245 -12.13 -1.26 14.24
C MET A 245 -10.76 -0.92 14.82
N TYR A 246 -10.71 0.06 15.71
CA TYR A 246 -9.50 0.55 16.34
C TYR A 246 -9.71 0.61 17.85
N TYR A 247 -8.74 0.15 18.58
CA TYR A 247 -8.68 0.34 20.01
C TYR A 247 -7.30 0.86 20.41
N ARG A 248 -7.27 1.94 21.18
CA ARG A 248 -6.02 2.52 21.66
C ARG A 248 -6.12 2.78 23.15
N ARG A 249 -5.09 2.39 23.88
CA ARG A 249 -4.96 2.69 25.31
C ARG A 249 -3.50 2.59 25.75
N ASN A 250 -3.00 3.65 26.43
CA ASN A 250 -1.67 3.64 27.06
C ASN A 250 -0.55 3.14 26.12
N GLY A 251 -0.48 3.61 24.90
CA GLY A 251 0.52 3.20 23.91
C GLY A 251 0.22 1.89 23.18
N LEU A 252 -0.76 1.09 23.62
CA LEU A 252 -1.25 -0.06 22.87
C LEU A 252 -2.22 0.40 21.79
N GLU A 253 -2.03 -0.08 20.57
CA GLU A 253 -2.97 0.09 19.47
C GLU A 253 -3.30 -1.28 18.87
N LEU A 254 -4.59 -1.60 18.82
CA LEU A 254 -5.13 -2.80 18.18
C LEU A 254 -5.99 -2.37 17.00
N THR A 255 -5.83 -3.03 15.88
CA THR A 255 -6.67 -2.80 14.69
C THR A 255 -7.18 -4.12 14.15
N ALA A 256 -8.47 -4.19 13.86
CA ALA A 256 -9.10 -5.28 13.13
C ALA A 256 -9.81 -4.71 11.90
N GLY A 257 -9.63 -5.33 10.74
CA GLY A 257 -10.25 -4.91 9.50
C GLY A 257 -10.78 -6.08 8.70
N SER A 258 -11.91 -5.86 8.04
CA SER A 258 -12.48 -6.79 7.06
C SER A 258 -12.89 -5.99 5.82
N ALA A 259 -12.60 -6.55 4.64
CA ALA A 259 -13.07 -6.00 3.37
C ALA A 259 -13.60 -7.12 2.49
N TYR A 260 -14.86 -7.01 2.08
CA TYR A 260 -15.55 -7.93 1.17
C TYR A 260 -15.86 -7.22 -0.13
N ASN A 261 -15.41 -7.77 -1.25
CA ASN A 261 -15.70 -7.22 -2.56
C ASN A 261 -16.16 -8.29 -3.56
N ILE A 262 -17.09 -7.89 -4.40
CA ILE A 262 -17.49 -8.58 -5.62
C ILE A 262 -17.10 -7.67 -6.77
N ASP A 263 -16.31 -8.20 -7.70
CA ASP A 263 -15.82 -7.51 -8.89
C ASP A 263 -16.19 -8.34 -10.13
N ASN A 264 -17.01 -7.76 -11.00
CA ASN A 264 -17.38 -8.34 -12.27
C ASN A 264 -16.74 -7.52 -13.38
N SER A 265 -15.89 -8.14 -14.16
CA SER A 265 -15.22 -7.46 -15.26
C SER A 265 -15.61 -8.04 -16.62
N LEU A 266 -15.83 -7.14 -17.56
CA LEU A 266 -16.04 -7.43 -18.97
C LEU A 266 -14.88 -6.86 -19.78
N ASN A 267 -14.27 -7.71 -20.60
CA ASN A 267 -13.23 -7.30 -21.54
C ASN A 267 -13.62 -7.73 -22.96
N LYS A 268 -13.88 -6.74 -23.82
CA LYS A 268 -14.08 -6.96 -25.26
C LYS A 268 -12.86 -6.49 -26.00
N GLN A 269 -12.28 -7.38 -26.80
CA GLN A 269 -11.05 -7.11 -27.52
C GLN A 269 -11.14 -7.57 -28.97
N THR A 270 -10.58 -6.78 -29.86
CA THR A 270 -10.34 -7.15 -31.25
C THR A 270 -8.84 -7.11 -31.52
N THR A 271 -8.29 -8.17 -32.05
CA THR A 271 -6.86 -8.29 -32.33
C THR A 271 -6.63 -8.80 -33.74
N THR A 272 -5.63 -8.25 -34.39
CA THR A 272 -5.11 -8.76 -35.66
C THR A 272 -3.63 -9.13 -35.47
N ASN A 273 -3.31 -10.40 -35.62
CA ASN A 273 -1.95 -10.90 -35.57
C ASN A 273 -1.51 -11.32 -36.99
N LYS A 274 -0.38 -10.83 -37.47
CA LYS A 274 0.18 -11.17 -38.76
C LYS A 274 1.52 -11.86 -38.61
N VAL A 275 1.66 -13.01 -39.24
CA VAL A 275 2.88 -13.82 -39.25
C VAL A 275 3.33 -14.00 -40.70
N GLN A 276 4.48 -13.44 -41.05
CA GLN A 276 5.07 -13.57 -42.37
C GLN A 276 6.09 -14.70 -42.35
N THR A 277 5.79 -15.74 -43.10
CA THR A 277 6.66 -16.87 -43.38
C THR A 277 6.80 -17.03 -44.91
N ALA A 278 6.83 -18.22 -45.47
CA ALA A 278 6.61 -18.45 -46.91
C ALA A 278 5.24 -17.93 -47.33
N ASN A 279 4.26 -17.93 -46.44
CA ASN A 279 2.94 -17.36 -46.63
C ASN A 279 2.72 -16.21 -45.63
N LEU A 280 1.80 -15.29 -45.95
CA LEU A 280 1.28 -14.31 -45.01
C LEU A 280 0.06 -14.93 -44.28
N TRP A 281 0.22 -15.23 -42.98
CA TRP A 281 -0.86 -15.63 -42.12
C TRP A 281 -1.42 -14.43 -41.36
N THR A 282 -2.74 -14.26 -41.36
CA THR A 282 -3.41 -13.20 -40.61
C THR A 282 -4.51 -13.80 -39.77
N ASN A 283 -4.34 -13.76 -38.44
CA ASN A 283 -5.34 -14.22 -37.47
C ASN A 283 -6.07 -12.98 -36.95
N LYS A 284 -7.35 -12.81 -37.28
CA LYS A 284 -8.21 -11.74 -36.78
C LYS A 284 -9.18 -12.37 -35.80
N TRP A 285 -9.13 -11.94 -34.56
CA TRP A 285 -10.06 -12.47 -33.57
C TRP A 285 -10.73 -11.36 -32.75
N THR A 286 -11.97 -11.62 -32.36
CA THR A 286 -12.72 -10.87 -31.38
C THR A 286 -12.93 -11.72 -30.15
N SER A 287 -12.93 -11.12 -28.97
CA SER A 287 -13.24 -11.83 -27.73
C SER A 287 -14.21 -11.05 -26.85
N ASP A 288 -15.11 -11.78 -26.19
CA ASP A 288 -15.92 -11.32 -25.08
C ASP A 288 -15.52 -12.18 -23.86
N SER A 289 -14.86 -11.54 -22.90
CA SER A 289 -14.35 -12.21 -21.69
C SER A 289 -15.02 -11.62 -20.45
N ARG A 290 -15.58 -12.49 -19.62
CA ARG A 290 -16.29 -12.14 -18.40
C ARG A 290 -15.65 -12.84 -17.21
N PHE A 291 -15.38 -12.07 -16.17
CA PHE A 291 -14.77 -12.59 -14.94
C PHE A 291 -15.57 -12.12 -13.75
N ARG A 292 -15.71 -12.99 -12.77
CA ARG A 292 -16.28 -12.66 -11.47
C ARG A 292 -15.31 -13.08 -10.38
N ASN A 293 -14.86 -12.10 -9.61
CA ASN A 293 -13.97 -12.29 -8.49
C ASN A 293 -14.71 -11.94 -7.19
N THR A 294 -14.58 -12.78 -6.19
CA THR A 294 -15.14 -12.52 -4.86
C THR A 294 -14.03 -12.70 -3.83
N ASN A 295 -13.69 -11.64 -3.15
CA ASN A 295 -12.60 -11.62 -2.19
C ASN A 295 -13.09 -11.16 -0.81
N ASN A 296 -12.54 -11.77 0.22
CA ASN A 296 -12.77 -11.37 1.60
C ASN A 296 -11.41 -11.27 2.33
N ASN A 297 -11.01 -10.06 2.63
CA ASN A 297 -9.73 -9.75 3.24
C ASN A 297 -9.91 -9.50 4.74
N TYR A 298 -9.05 -10.08 5.56
CA TYR A 298 -8.99 -9.84 7.00
C TYR A 298 -7.61 -9.34 7.40
N THR A 299 -7.60 -8.35 8.27
CA THR A 299 -6.38 -7.79 8.85
C THR A 299 -6.54 -7.72 10.37
N LEU A 300 -5.51 -8.16 11.08
CA LEU A 300 -5.36 -7.95 12.52
C LEU A 300 -3.98 -7.33 12.74
N SER A 301 -3.90 -6.25 13.51
CA SER A 301 -2.61 -5.67 13.89
C SER A 301 -2.60 -5.24 15.34
N ALA A 302 -1.42 -5.34 15.93
CA ALA A 302 -1.14 -4.85 17.26
C ALA A 302 0.17 -4.05 17.20
N ALA A 303 0.18 -2.89 17.83
CA ALA A 303 1.37 -2.08 18.01
C ALA A 303 1.45 -1.59 19.45
N TYR A 304 2.66 -1.44 19.97
CA TYR A 304 2.90 -0.93 21.31
C TYR A 304 4.04 0.08 21.30
N GLU A 305 3.74 1.27 21.78
CA GLU A 305 4.72 2.33 22.00
C GLU A 305 5.19 2.29 23.47
N PHE A 306 6.41 1.80 23.70
CA PHE A 306 7.00 1.79 25.04
C PHE A 306 7.25 3.23 25.54
N ASN A 307 7.66 4.10 24.65
CA ASN A 307 7.90 5.53 24.84
C ASN A 307 8.03 6.23 23.49
N ALA A 308 8.33 7.52 23.48
CA ALA A 308 8.48 8.32 22.25
C ALA A 308 9.57 7.82 21.28
N ASN A 309 10.52 7.00 21.77
CA ASN A 309 11.66 6.52 21.02
C ASN A 309 11.61 5.04 20.64
N HIS A 310 10.66 4.26 21.18
CA HIS A 310 10.62 2.82 20.99
C HIS A 310 9.20 2.32 20.72
N SER A 311 9.03 1.65 19.61
CA SER A 311 7.77 1.00 19.24
C SER A 311 7.99 -0.37 18.60
N VAL A 312 7.07 -1.28 18.83
CA VAL A 312 7.01 -2.60 18.22
C VAL A 312 5.61 -2.83 17.66
N GLY A 313 5.50 -3.57 16.59
CA GLY A 313 4.19 -3.96 16.08
C GLY A 313 4.25 -5.22 15.25
N ALA A 314 3.08 -5.87 15.15
CA ALA A 314 2.87 -7.01 14.29
C ALA A 314 1.54 -6.90 13.56
N ARG A 315 1.47 -7.46 12.37
CA ARG A 315 0.28 -7.49 11.53
C ARG A 315 0.13 -8.86 10.89
N PHE A 316 -1.06 -9.41 11.01
CA PHE A 316 -1.51 -10.57 10.26
C PHE A 316 -2.50 -10.13 9.18
N PHE A 317 -2.34 -10.65 7.96
CA PHE A 317 -3.27 -10.47 6.85
C PHE A 317 -3.56 -11.81 6.20
N THR A 318 -4.83 -12.01 5.82
CA THR A 318 -5.25 -13.16 5.02
C THR A 318 -6.33 -12.74 4.03
N ASN A 319 -6.26 -13.32 2.84
CA ASN A 319 -7.31 -13.22 1.82
C ASN A 319 -8.01 -14.58 1.73
N LEU A 320 -9.32 -14.56 1.89
CA LEU A 320 -10.19 -15.70 1.68
C LEU A 320 -10.91 -15.50 0.35
N LEU A 321 -10.64 -16.33 -0.63
CA LEU A 321 -11.50 -16.43 -1.80
C LEU A 321 -12.82 -17.10 -1.38
N VAL A 322 -13.92 -16.37 -1.50
CA VAL A 322 -15.26 -16.90 -1.19
C VAL A 322 -15.82 -17.53 -2.46
N GLY A 323 -15.61 -18.83 -2.63
CA GLY A 323 -15.92 -19.55 -3.86
C GLY A 323 -14.77 -19.53 -4.87
N ALA A 324 -15.03 -20.07 -6.05
CA ALA A 324 -14.08 -20.00 -7.15
C ALA A 324 -14.23 -18.66 -7.89
N ASN A 325 -13.11 -18.02 -8.22
CA ASN A 325 -13.11 -16.95 -9.20
C ASN A 325 -13.36 -17.57 -10.57
N ASN A 326 -14.45 -17.21 -11.21
CA ASN A 326 -14.88 -17.79 -12.47
C ASN A 326 -14.62 -16.82 -13.62
N GLY A 327 -14.09 -17.37 -14.72
CA GLY A 327 -13.92 -16.65 -15.97
C GLY A 327 -14.46 -17.43 -17.15
N SER A 328 -15.09 -16.75 -18.08
CA SER A 328 -15.46 -17.29 -19.38
C SER A 328 -15.06 -16.33 -20.48
N SER A 329 -14.62 -16.86 -21.60
CA SER A 329 -14.28 -16.08 -22.78
C SER A 329 -14.75 -16.80 -24.03
N ILE A 330 -15.34 -16.06 -24.93
CA ILE A 330 -15.71 -16.54 -26.26
C ILE A 330 -14.84 -15.81 -27.27
N PHE A 331 -14.22 -16.57 -28.19
CA PHE A 331 -13.41 -16.02 -29.27
C PHE A 331 -13.97 -16.48 -30.60
N SER A 332 -14.05 -15.54 -31.53
CA SER A 332 -14.32 -15.82 -32.94
C SER A 332 -13.10 -15.39 -33.74
N THR A 333 -12.47 -16.31 -34.44
CA THR A 333 -11.18 -16.12 -35.11
C THR A 333 -11.25 -16.45 -36.58
N ASP A 334 -11.01 -15.47 -37.45
CA ASP A 334 -10.75 -15.69 -38.87
C ASP A 334 -9.27 -15.87 -39.11
N VAL A 335 -8.89 -16.96 -39.75
CA VAL A 335 -7.52 -17.28 -40.20
C VAL A 335 -7.43 -17.09 -41.70
N LEU A 336 -6.61 -16.13 -42.13
CA LEU A 336 -6.37 -15.88 -43.53
C LEU A 336 -4.97 -16.34 -43.93
N LYS A 337 -4.84 -17.00 -45.07
CA LYS A 337 -3.58 -17.35 -45.73
C LYS A 337 -3.47 -16.53 -47.00
N ASN A 338 -2.44 -15.70 -47.13
CA ASN A 338 -2.24 -14.78 -48.28
C ASN A 338 -3.50 -13.90 -48.57
N ASN A 339 -4.15 -13.39 -47.48
CA ASN A 339 -5.39 -12.61 -47.51
C ASN A 339 -6.66 -13.38 -47.95
N VAL A 340 -6.61 -14.67 -48.17
CA VAL A 340 -7.77 -15.51 -48.46
C VAL A 340 -8.19 -16.21 -47.15
N LEU A 341 -9.50 -16.22 -46.83
CA LEU A 341 -10.01 -16.92 -45.67
C LEU A 341 -9.65 -18.40 -45.78
N PHE A 342 -8.89 -18.91 -44.81
CA PHE A 342 -8.42 -20.29 -44.75
C PHE A 342 -9.24 -21.08 -43.72
N ASP A 343 -9.55 -20.49 -42.56
CA ASP A 343 -10.29 -21.16 -41.50
C ASP A 343 -11.09 -20.15 -40.69
N HIS A 344 -12.15 -20.65 -40.06
CA HIS A 344 -12.91 -19.91 -39.06
C HIS A 344 -13.00 -20.79 -37.79
N ILE A 345 -12.62 -20.24 -36.64
CA ILE A 345 -12.54 -20.97 -35.39
C ILE A 345 -13.35 -20.25 -34.32
N GLU A 346 -14.31 -20.96 -33.77
CA GLU A 346 -15.02 -20.56 -32.57
C GLU A 346 -14.39 -21.26 -31.35
N SER A 347 -13.98 -20.47 -30.36
CA SER A 347 -13.35 -20.99 -29.16
C SER A 347 -14.11 -20.51 -27.92
N GLN A 348 -14.36 -21.43 -27.01
CA GLN A 348 -14.90 -21.12 -25.71
C GLN A 348 -13.89 -21.53 -24.64
N ILE A 349 -13.56 -20.58 -23.78
CA ILE A 349 -12.67 -20.79 -22.64
C ILE A 349 -13.49 -20.63 -21.38
N SER A 350 -13.46 -21.62 -20.50
CA SER A 350 -13.98 -21.51 -19.16
C SER A 350 -12.89 -21.85 -18.15
N GLY A 351 -12.82 -21.11 -17.07
CA GLY A 351 -11.81 -21.33 -16.05
C GLY A 351 -12.30 -20.91 -14.68
N ASN A 352 -11.69 -21.52 -13.69
CA ASN A 352 -11.82 -21.06 -12.31
C ASN A 352 -10.46 -21.06 -11.63
N SER A 353 -10.29 -20.18 -10.65
CA SER A 353 -9.17 -20.24 -9.72
C SER A 353 -9.69 -20.32 -8.29
N THR A 354 -9.02 -21.16 -7.51
CA THR A 354 -9.26 -21.31 -6.07
C THR A 354 -7.95 -21.10 -5.34
N ALA A 355 -7.98 -20.46 -4.19
CA ALA A 355 -6.80 -20.32 -3.35
C ALA A 355 -7.13 -20.75 -1.92
N ILE A 356 -6.16 -21.41 -1.27
CA ILE A 356 -6.24 -21.51 0.18
C ILE A 356 -5.99 -20.11 0.78
N PRO A 357 -6.57 -19.82 1.96
CA PRO A 357 -6.30 -18.56 2.63
C PRO A 357 -4.80 -18.28 2.71
N ASN A 358 -4.34 -17.21 2.08
CA ASN A 358 -2.95 -16.83 2.21
C ASN A 358 -2.65 -16.40 3.65
N LYS A 359 -1.39 -16.48 4.06
CA LYS A 359 -0.93 -16.09 5.39
C LYS A 359 0.21 -15.09 5.20
N SER A 360 -0.03 -13.86 5.60
CA SER A 360 1.00 -12.82 5.62
C SER A 360 1.15 -12.33 7.07
N LEU A 361 2.36 -12.44 7.59
CA LEU A 361 2.73 -11.93 8.91
C LEU A 361 3.89 -10.97 8.73
N SER A 362 3.72 -9.75 9.23
CA SER A 362 4.75 -8.72 9.28
C SER A 362 4.98 -8.31 10.72
N ALA A 363 6.23 -8.08 11.12
CA ALA A 363 6.55 -7.49 12.40
C ALA A 363 7.66 -6.45 12.24
N TYR A 364 7.65 -5.45 13.09
CA TYR A 364 8.65 -4.39 13.06
C TYR A 364 9.04 -3.95 14.47
N TYR A 365 10.25 -3.40 14.56
CA TYR A 365 10.71 -2.62 15.70
C TYR A 365 11.35 -1.34 15.19
N VAL A 366 10.93 -0.21 15.73
CA VAL A 366 11.55 1.10 15.52
C VAL A 366 11.99 1.63 16.86
N GLY A 367 13.28 2.02 16.95
CA GLY A 367 13.83 2.45 18.22
C GLY A 367 14.98 3.42 18.06
N LYS A 368 15.34 4.08 19.18
CA LYS A 368 16.50 4.97 19.25
C LYS A 368 17.31 4.67 20.52
N VAL A 369 18.55 4.24 20.32
CA VAL A 369 19.49 3.97 21.42
C VAL A 369 20.64 4.96 21.34
N GLY A 370 20.67 5.91 22.25
CA GLY A 370 21.61 7.02 22.18
C GLY A 370 21.42 7.85 20.91
N LYS A 371 22.42 7.85 20.02
CA LYS A 371 22.36 8.54 18.71
C LYS A 371 22.04 7.60 17.54
N ILE A 372 21.82 6.31 17.81
CA ILE A 372 21.57 5.31 16.79
C ILE A 372 20.07 5.12 16.65
N ASP A 373 19.51 5.41 15.47
CA ASP A 373 18.16 5.04 15.11
C ASP A 373 18.16 3.61 14.54
N ILE A 374 17.24 2.77 15.00
CA ILE A 374 17.10 1.36 14.64
C ILE A 374 15.75 1.17 13.95
N ASP A 375 15.77 0.56 12.76
CA ASP A 375 14.57 0.14 12.03
C ASP A 375 14.75 -1.33 11.63
N PHE A 376 13.97 -2.20 12.26
CA PHE A 376 13.96 -3.65 11.97
C PHE A 376 12.60 -4.08 11.49
N ASN A 377 12.58 -4.80 10.37
CA ASN A 377 11.36 -5.35 9.77
C ASN A 377 11.57 -6.84 9.46
N THR A 378 10.51 -7.62 9.63
CA THR A 378 10.47 -9.03 9.20
C THR A 378 9.12 -9.35 8.60
N ASP A 379 9.12 -10.10 7.50
CA ASP A 379 7.94 -10.48 6.76
C ASP A 379 7.94 -11.99 6.45
N TYR A 380 6.80 -12.61 6.61
CA TYR A 380 6.52 -13.98 6.20
C TYR A 380 5.27 -14.03 5.33
N TYR A 381 5.32 -14.77 4.25
CA TYR A 381 4.18 -15.01 3.38
C TYR A 381 4.09 -16.49 2.98
N TYR A 382 2.88 -17.01 2.95
CA TYR A 382 2.54 -18.30 2.36
C TYR A 382 1.24 -18.17 1.58
N GLY A 383 1.24 -18.63 0.32
CA GLY A 383 0.07 -18.72 -0.53
C GLY A 383 0.13 -19.92 -1.45
N ARG A 384 -1.04 -20.48 -1.75
CA ARG A 384 -1.21 -21.53 -2.75
C ARG A 384 -2.48 -21.25 -3.55
N GLU A 385 -2.34 -21.24 -4.84
CA GLU A 385 -3.41 -21.05 -5.80
C GLU A 385 -3.50 -22.25 -6.73
N THR A 386 -4.72 -22.60 -7.11
CA THR A 386 -5.00 -23.65 -8.10
C THR A 386 -5.85 -23.04 -9.19
N GLU A 387 -5.41 -23.16 -10.42
CA GLU A 387 -6.12 -22.74 -11.62
C GLU A 387 -6.59 -23.95 -12.40
N TYR A 388 -7.80 -23.89 -12.92
CA TYR A 388 -8.35 -24.88 -13.83
C TYR A 388 -8.94 -24.18 -15.04
N ARG A 389 -8.63 -24.67 -16.24
CA ARG A 389 -9.06 -24.07 -17.49
C ARG A 389 -9.41 -25.14 -18.51
N ILE A 390 -10.57 -24.99 -19.15
CA ILE A 390 -10.99 -25.79 -20.31
C ILE A 390 -11.11 -24.83 -21.49
N THR A 391 -10.49 -25.21 -22.59
CA THR A 391 -10.61 -24.52 -23.88
C THR A 391 -11.20 -25.51 -24.88
N THR A 392 -12.34 -25.18 -25.48
CA THR A 392 -12.94 -25.94 -26.58
C THR A 392 -12.84 -25.11 -27.85
N GLU A 393 -12.42 -25.73 -28.94
CA GLU A 393 -12.27 -25.09 -30.26
C GLU A 393 -13.02 -25.90 -31.31
N GLN A 394 -13.86 -25.20 -32.09
CA GLN A 394 -14.52 -25.71 -33.28
C GLN A 394 -13.91 -25.02 -34.51
N SER A 395 -13.44 -25.77 -35.47
CA SER A 395 -12.72 -25.31 -36.64
C SER A 395 -13.36 -25.86 -37.91
N ALA A 396 -13.35 -25.09 -38.97
CA ALA A 396 -13.85 -25.51 -40.28
C ALA A 396 -12.85 -26.48 -40.96
N ASN A 397 -11.54 -26.24 -40.83
CA ASN A 397 -10.49 -26.97 -41.55
C ASN A 397 -9.66 -27.93 -40.68
N TYR A 398 -9.76 -27.82 -39.35
CA TYR A 398 -9.06 -28.72 -38.43
C TYR A 398 -10.04 -29.51 -37.58
N ALA A 399 -9.60 -30.63 -37.03
CA ALA A 399 -10.38 -31.39 -36.04
C ALA A 399 -10.70 -30.49 -34.81
N ASN A 400 -11.91 -30.61 -34.31
CA ASN A 400 -12.30 -29.97 -33.06
C ASN A 400 -11.36 -30.41 -31.93
N ARG A 401 -11.10 -29.51 -31.00
CA ARG A 401 -10.13 -29.74 -29.93
C ARG A 401 -10.70 -29.31 -28.59
N THR A 402 -10.42 -30.13 -27.57
CA THR A 402 -10.57 -29.71 -26.17
C THR A 402 -9.20 -29.74 -25.54
N VAL A 403 -8.88 -28.72 -24.75
CA VAL A 403 -7.62 -28.63 -24.03
C VAL A 403 -7.94 -28.28 -22.58
N THR A 404 -7.65 -29.23 -21.69
CA THR A 404 -7.86 -29.10 -20.25
C THR A 404 -6.52 -28.90 -19.57
N SER A 405 -6.37 -27.81 -18.85
CA SER A 405 -5.17 -27.52 -18.09
C SER A 405 -5.47 -27.21 -16.63
N ALA A 406 -4.59 -27.64 -15.75
CA ALA A 406 -4.60 -27.33 -14.34
C ALA A 406 -3.22 -26.82 -13.92
N GLY A 407 -3.20 -25.72 -13.17
CA GLY A 407 -2.01 -25.10 -12.59
C GLY A 407 -2.08 -25.08 -11.08
N ILE A 408 -0.97 -25.35 -10.41
CA ILE A 408 -0.82 -25.15 -8.95
C ILE A 408 0.41 -24.28 -8.74
N HIS A 409 0.21 -23.14 -8.08
CA HIS A 409 1.27 -22.22 -7.71
C HIS A 409 1.38 -22.15 -6.19
N THR A 410 2.58 -22.34 -5.66
CA THR A 410 2.87 -22.25 -4.24
C THR A 410 3.98 -21.24 -4.01
N ASN A 411 3.75 -20.27 -3.13
CA ASN A 411 4.72 -19.25 -2.78
C ASN A 411 4.97 -19.26 -1.28
N LYS A 412 6.25 -19.35 -0.90
CA LYS A 412 6.72 -19.14 0.47
C LYS A 412 7.80 -18.07 0.43
N PHE A 413 7.69 -17.11 1.31
CA PHE A 413 8.60 -15.97 1.37
C PHE A 413 8.90 -15.65 2.84
N PHE A 414 10.16 -15.38 3.13
CA PHE A 414 10.60 -14.86 4.41
C PHE A 414 11.66 -13.80 4.16
N ALA A 415 11.52 -12.64 4.79
CA ALA A 415 12.49 -11.56 4.69
C ALA A 415 12.76 -10.93 6.05
N THR A 416 13.99 -10.45 6.22
CA THR A 416 14.41 -9.61 7.33
C THR A 416 15.17 -8.41 6.81
N LYS A 417 14.98 -7.26 7.43
CA LYS A 417 15.70 -6.03 7.13
C LYS A 417 16.03 -5.28 8.40
N LEU A 418 17.30 -4.96 8.59
CA LEU A 418 17.81 -4.11 9.68
C LEU A 418 18.48 -2.88 9.08
N VAL A 419 18.08 -1.71 9.55
CA VAL A 419 18.73 -0.43 9.22
C VAL A 419 19.15 0.25 10.50
N LEU A 420 20.41 0.65 10.58
CA LEU A 420 20.97 1.44 11.66
C LEU A 420 21.40 2.81 11.09
N SER A 421 20.93 3.88 11.68
CA SER A 421 21.26 5.24 11.25
C SER A 421 21.91 6.02 12.38
N HIS A 422 22.96 6.76 12.07
CA HIS A 422 23.71 7.55 13.04
C HIS A 422 24.10 8.92 12.47
N PRO A 423 23.94 10.01 13.22
CA PRO A 423 24.48 11.31 12.82
C PRO A 423 26.00 11.26 12.71
N LEU A 424 26.56 11.63 11.54
CA LEU A 424 27.98 11.58 11.28
C LEU A 424 28.41 12.75 10.40
N PHE A 425 29.49 13.48 10.77
CA PHE A 425 30.09 14.58 9.99
C PHE A 425 29.08 15.62 9.44
N GLY A 426 28.10 16.03 10.28
CA GLY A 426 27.06 16.99 9.87
C GLY A 426 26.02 16.43 8.92
N GLY A 427 25.99 15.13 8.73
CA GLY A 427 24.99 14.38 7.97
C GLY A 427 24.46 13.19 8.76
N SER A 428 23.83 12.25 8.06
CA SER A 428 23.33 10.98 8.60
C SER A 428 23.86 9.83 7.76
N LEU A 429 24.50 8.87 8.42
CA LEU A 429 24.93 7.60 7.82
C LEU A 429 23.92 6.53 8.20
N SER A 430 23.40 5.82 7.21
CA SER A 430 22.59 4.61 7.38
C SER A 430 23.36 3.40 6.85
N VAL A 431 23.42 2.33 7.61
CA VAL A 431 23.92 1.02 7.19
C VAL A 431 22.85 -0.02 7.40
N GLY A 432 22.78 -1.00 6.53
CA GLY A 432 21.75 -2.01 6.67
C GLY A 432 22.07 -3.32 5.99
N ASN A 433 21.34 -4.34 6.45
CA ASN A 433 21.34 -5.69 5.89
C ASN A 433 19.91 -6.10 5.59
N GLU A 434 19.69 -6.76 4.48
CA GLU A 434 18.40 -7.32 4.07
C GLU A 434 18.62 -8.75 3.56
N ASN A 435 17.86 -9.71 4.09
CA ASN A 435 17.94 -11.11 3.68
C ASN A 435 16.54 -11.56 3.25
N THR A 436 16.47 -12.20 2.09
CA THR A 436 15.21 -12.70 1.52
C THR A 436 15.38 -14.17 1.14
N PHE A 437 14.42 -14.99 1.53
CA PHE A 437 14.32 -16.40 1.20
C PHE A 437 12.99 -16.65 0.52
N THR A 438 13.03 -17.15 -0.71
CA THR A 438 11.82 -17.48 -1.48
C THR A 438 11.84 -18.93 -1.90
N ASN A 439 10.69 -19.58 -1.84
CA ASN A 439 10.46 -20.89 -2.42
C ASN A 439 9.16 -20.81 -3.24
N HIS A 440 9.33 -20.88 -4.56
CA HIS A 440 8.24 -20.84 -5.53
C HIS A 440 8.13 -22.21 -6.19
N GLY A 441 6.96 -22.84 -6.09
CA GLY A 441 6.63 -24.07 -6.79
C GLY A 441 5.52 -23.82 -7.81
N GLN A 442 5.69 -24.37 -9.01
CA GLN A 442 4.71 -24.34 -10.08
C GLN A 442 4.55 -25.76 -10.63
N ASN A 443 3.31 -26.23 -10.73
CA ASN A 443 2.95 -27.47 -11.39
C ASN A 443 1.88 -27.15 -12.45
N TYR A 444 2.10 -27.55 -13.68
CA TYR A 444 1.18 -27.37 -14.80
C TYR A 444 0.92 -28.73 -15.44
N VAL A 445 -0.35 -29.09 -15.55
CA VAL A 445 -0.80 -30.37 -16.14
C VAL A 445 -1.72 -30.05 -17.31
N ASN A 446 -1.45 -30.67 -18.47
CA ASN A 446 -2.34 -30.71 -19.62
C ASN A 446 -2.82 -32.14 -19.85
N GLN A 447 -4.12 -32.37 -19.71
CA GLN A 447 -4.69 -33.72 -19.72
C GLN A 447 -4.59 -34.40 -21.09
N GLU A 448 -4.77 -33.61 -22.16
CA GLU A 448 -4.76 -34.13 -23.54
C GLU A 448 -3.35 -34.15 -24.15
N ASN A 449 -2.32 -33.75 -23.38
CA ASN A 449 -0.92 -33.67 -23.84
C ASN A 449 -0.72 -32.81 -25.11
N VAL A 450 -1.57 -31.82 -25.34
CA VAL A 450 -1.42 -30.83 -26.44
C VAL A 450 -0.19 -29.95 -26.24
N VAL A 451 0.14 -29.69 -25.00
CA VAL A 451 1.38 -29.07 -24.54
C VAL A 451 1.96 -29.90 -23.38
N PRO A 452 3.28 -29.86 -23.15
CA PRO A 452 3.90 -30.64 -22.09
C PRO A 452 3.37 -30.25 -20.69
N SER A 453 3.13 -31.26 -19.85
CA SER A 453 2.98 -31.07 -18.41
C SER A 453 4.35 -30.86 -17.79
N THR A 454 4.47 -29.97 -16.78
CA THR A 454 5.75 -29.62 -16.16
C THR A 454 5.60 -29.32 -14.68
N ALA A 455 6.63 -29.60 -13.89
CA ALA A 455 6.72 -29.18 -12.51
C ALA A 455 8.08 -28.54 -12.23
N SER A 456 8.07 -27.32 -11.74
CA SER A 456 9.29 -26.60 -11.40
C SER A 456 9.26 -26.02 -9.98
N THR A 457 10.42 -25.98 -9.35
CA THR A 457 10.61 -25.32 -8.05
C THR A 457 11.83 -24.44 -8.10
N ILE A 458 11.70 -23.19 -7.66
CA ILE A 458 12.79 -22.23 -7.55
C ILE A 458 12.96 -21.87 -6.08
N LYS A 459 14.17 -22.08 -5.55
CA LYS A 459 14.56 -21.66 -4.20
C LYS A 459 15.60 -20.55 -4.33
N GLU A 460 15.24 -19.35 -3.92
CA GLU A 460 16.08 -18.16 -4.03
C GLU A 460 16.47 -17.62 -2.66
N ARG A 461 17.75 -17.25 -2.52
CA ARG A 461 18.30 -16.53 -1.38
C ARG A 461 18.95 -15.26 -1.89
N ASN A 462 18.54 -14.13 -1.36
CA ASN A 462 19.16 -12.83 -1.64
C ASN A 462 19.68 -12.25 -0.34
N ASN A 463 20.99 -12.00 -0.26
CA ASN A 463 21.64 -11.32 0.85
C ASN A 463 22.14 -9.96 0.36
N ALA A 464 21.69 -8.90 0.99
CA ALA A 464 22.04 -7.55 0.61
C ALA A 464 22.61 -6.76 1.78
N PHE A 465 23.65 -5.98 1.48
CA PHE A 465 24.24 -5.01 2.39
C PHE A 465 24.24 -3.65 1.73
N PHE A 466 23.96 -2.60 2.48
CA PHE A 466 23.98 -1.25 1.95
C PHE A 466 24.48 -0.24 2.98
N PHE A 467 25.02 0.86 2.46
CA PHE A 467 25.23 2.09 3.20
C PHE A 467 24.70 3.27 2.39
N GLU A 468 24.24 4.29 3.08
CA GLU A 468 23.72 5.52 2.50
C GLU A 468 24.10 6.68 3.41
N TYR A 469 24.71 7.71 2.84
CA TYR A 469 25.07 8.92 3.56
C TYR A 469 24.34 10.11 2.96
N SER A 470 23.67 10.88 3.81
CA SER A 470 22.91 12.07 3.45
C SER A 470 23.42 13.27 4.24
N ARG A 471 23.77 14.37 3.55
CA ARG A 471 24.32 15.56 4.18
C ARG A 471 23.74 16.85 3.60
N PRO A 472 23.25 17.79 4.43
CA PRO A 472 22.98 19.14 3.99
C PRO A 472 24.31 19.86 3.72
N THR A 473 24.38 20.60 2.62
CA THR A 473 25.51 21.43 2.22
C THR A 473 25.05 22.88 2.03
N PRO A 474 25.93 23.88 1.99
CA PRO A 474 25.52 25.27 1.75
C PRO A 474 24.76 25.49 0.44
N ILE A 475 24.95 24.61 -0.54
CA ILE A 475 24.35 24.71 -1.89
C ILE A 475 23.19 23.72 -2.11
N GLY A 476 22.87 22.87 -1.14
CA GLY A 476 21.79 21.88 -1.27
C GLY A 476 22.02 20.63 -0.44
N GLN A 477 21.20 19.61 -0.68
CA GLN A 477 21.25 18.31 -0.02
C GLN A 477 21.94 17.30 -0.94
N LEU A 478 22.98 16.66 -0.43
CA LEU A 478 23.67 15.55 -1.10
C LEU A 478 23.31 14.23 -0.43
N MET A 479 23.00 13.20 -1.22
CA MET A 479 22.81 11.83 -0.75
C MET A 479 23.57 10.89 -1.68
N ALA A 480 24.38 10.01 -1.11
CA ALA A 480 25.14 8.98 -1.83
C ALA A 480 24.95 7.63 -1.14
N GLY A 481 24.78 6.59 -1.92
CA GLY A 481 24.56 5.24 -1.39
C GLY A 481 25.17 4.18 -2.29
N LEU A 482 25.49 3.04 -1.69
CA LEU A 482 25.93 1.85 -2.39
C LEU A 482 25.28 0.62 -1.75
N ARG A 483 24.71 -0.22 -2.60
CA ARG A 483 24.11 -1.50 -2.22
C ARG A 483 24.83 -2.63 -2.94
N TYR A 484 25.13 -3.69 -2.23
CA TYR A 484 25.63 -4.95 -2.77
C TYR A 484 24.59 -6.04 -2.54
N GLU A 485 24.34 -6.84 -3.55
CA GLU A 485 23.45 -7.99 -3.47
C GLU A 485 24.14 -9.25 -3.97
N HIS A 486 23.99 -10.33 -3.23
CA HIS A 486 24.42 -11.68 -3.59
C HIS A 486 23.19 -12.58 -3.64
N VAL A 487 22.88 -13.08 -4.83
CA VAL A 487 21.70 -13.91 -5.10
C VAL A 487 22.14 -15.31 -5.49
N ASN A 488 21.57 -16.31 -4.82
CA ASN A 488 21.66 -17.71 -5.21
C ASN A 488 20.24 -18.21 -5.49
N SER A 489 20.02 -18.76 -6.70
CA SER A 489 18.74 -19.26 -7.17
C SER A 489 18.91 -20.69 -7.67
N ASP A 490 18.42 -21.66 -6.90
CA ASP A 490 18.45 -23.07 -7.20
C ASP A 490 17.17 -23.48 -7.93
N TYR A 491 17.31 -24.01 -9.13
CA TYR A 491 16.18 -24.48 -9.97
C TYR A 491 16.08 -26.00 -9.92
N TYR A 492 14.86 -26.49 -9.73
CA TYR A 492 14.53 -27.91 -9.78
C TYR A 492 13.49 -28.13 -10.86
N ASP A 493 13.75 -29.09 -11.75
CA ASP A 493 12.84 -29.54 -12.81
C ASP A 493 12.36 -30.95 -12.48
N GLU A 494 11.05 -31.14 -12.41
CA GLU A 494 10.45 -32.41 -11.96
C GLU A 494 11.05 -32.93 -10.62
N GLY A 495 11.40 -31.99 -9.72
CA GLY A 495 12.03 -32.30 -8.44
C GLY A 495 13.54 -32.56 -8.48
N VAL A 496 14.15 -32.60 -9.67
CA VAL A 496 15.60 -32.83 -9.86
C VAL A 496 16.32 -31.45 -9.98
N TYR A 497 17.41 -31.30 -9.25
CA TYR A 497 18.24 -30.09 -9.36
C TYR A 497 18.80 -29.91 -10.77
N SER A 498 18.59 -28.73 -11.35
CA SER A 498 19.05 -28.37 -12.70
C SER A 498 20.17 -27.32 -12.64
N PRO A 499 21.45 -27.75 -12.79
CA PRO A 499 22.57 -26.78 -12.83
C PRO A 499 22.48 -25.79 -13.99
N ALA A 500 21.91 -26.22 -15.13
CA ALA A 500 21.76 -25.37 -16.32
C ALA A 500 20.82 -24.17 -16.11
N HIS A 501 19.84 -24.30 -15.22
CA HIS A 501 18.85 -23.28 -14.92
C HIS A 501 19.11 -22.58 -13.57
N SER A 502 19.97 -23.16 -12.72
CA SER A 502 20.42 -22.54 -11.46
C SER A 502 21.44 -21.45 -11.72
N ARG A 503 21.46 -20.45 -10.85
CA ARG A 503 22.38 -19.31 -11.04
C ARG A 503 22.76 -18.66 -9.72
N THR A 504 24.01 -18.16 -9.69
CA THR A 504 24.52 -17.32 -8.61
C THR A 504 25.13 -16.06 -9.23
N TYR A 505 24.81 -14.91 -8.68
CA TYR A 505 25.39 -13.64 -9.15
C TYR A 505 25.48 -12.62 -8.02
N SER A 506 26.42 -11.68 -8.21
CA SER A 506 26.66 -10.57 -7.28
C SER A 506 26.68 -9.27 -8.06
N GLN A 507 26.04 -8.24 -7.51
CA GLN A 507 25.95 -6.95 -8.19
C GLN A 507 26.04 -5.79 -7.21
N TRP A 508 26.59 -4.66 -7.72
CA TRP A 508 26.67 -3.39 -7.01
C TRP A 508 25.68 -2.39 -7.60
N PHE A 509 25.00 -1.67 -6.73
CA PHE A 509 23.97 -0.69 -7.07
C PHE A 509 24.28 0.66 -6.44
N PRO A 510 25.12 1.51 -7.08
CA PRO A 510 25.38 2.86 -6.63
C PRO A 510 24.17 3.77 -6.85
N SER A 511 24.03 4.77 -5.96
CA SER A 511 23.05 5.85 -6.08
C SER A 511 23.66 7.17 -5.64
N LEU A 512 23.30 8.26 -6.33
CA LEU A 512 23.72 9.62 -6.02
C LEU A 512 22.54 10.56 -6.29
N THR A 513 22.23 11.42 -5.33
CA THR A 513 21.18 12.44 -5.48
C THR A 513 21.70 13.77 -4.95
N PHE A 514 21.52 14.81 -5.73
CA PHE A 514 21.75 16.19 -5.32
C PHE A 514 20.46 16.99 -5.51
N ALA A 515 19.96 17.58 -4.44
CA ALA A 515 18.78 18.42 -4.44
C ALA A 515 19.13 19.83 -3.97
N THR A 516 18.69 20.84 -4.67
CA THR A 516 18.93 22.24 -4.35
C THR A 516 17.70 23.10 -4.65
N ARG A 517 17.72 24.33 -4.15
CA ARG A 517 16.72 25.35 -4.48
C ARG A 517 17.44 26.63 -4.91
N ILE A 518 17.16 27.04 -6.13
CA ILE A 518 17.67 28.30 -6.69
C ILE A 518 16.47 29.26 -6.78
N LYS A 519 16.46 30.27 -5.91
CA LYS A 519 15.30 31.16 -5.73
C LYS A 519 14.03 30.35 -5.43
N GLU A 520 13.06 30.36 -6.35
CA GLU A 520 11.80 29.62 -6.20
C GLU A 520 11.81 28.25 -6.89
N VAL A 521 12.85 27.94 -7.66
CA VAL A 521 12.97 26.70 -8.41
C VAL A 521 13.64 25.64 -7.57
N GLY A 522 12.93 24.57 -7.24
CA GLY A 522 13.50 23.36 -6.68
C GLY A 522 14.08 22.51 -7.80
N LEU A 523 15.30 22.01 -7.63
CA LEU A 523 16.00 21.16 -8.59
C LEU A 523 16.52 19.91 -7.88
N GLN A 524 16.38 18.76 -8.52
CA GLN A 524 16.96 17.50 -8.08
C GLN A 524 17.55 16.76 -9.28
N LEU A 525 18.82 16.44 -9.20
CA LEU A 525 19.50 15.55 -10.15
C LEU A 525 19.89 14.27 -9.42
N SER A 526 19.57 13.13 -10.00
CA SER A 526 19.87 11.84 -9.40
C SER A 526 20.33 10.82 -10.44
N TYR A 527 21.22 9.94 -9.97
CA TYR A 527 21.66 8.75 -10.67
C TYR A 527 21.44 7.53 -9.79
N SER A 528 20.99 6.40 -10.37
CA SER A 528 21.01 5.09 -9.70
C SER A 528 21.20 3.95 -10.68
N ALA A 529 21.91 2.92 -10.23
CA ALA A 529 21.86 1.60 -10.83
C ALA A 529 20.80 0.76 -10.11
N LYS A 530 19.96 0.05 -10.88
CA LYS A 530 18.87 -0.80 -10.43
C LYS A 530 18.87 -2.11 -11.20
N THR A 531 18.10 -3.08 -10.73
CA THR A 531 17.86 -4.34 -11.44
C THR A 531 16.38 -4.63 -11.59
N SER A 532 16.02 -5.38 -12.63
CA SER A 532 14.71 -6.04 -12.75
C SER A 532 14.97 -7.53 -12.93
N ARG A 533 14.53 -8.32 -11.98
CA ARG A 533 14.69 -9.77 -12.04
C ARG A 533 13.54 -10.37 -12.84
N PRO A 534 13.79 -11.45 -13.63
CA PRO A 534 12.70 -12.19 -14.23
C PRO A 534 11.75 -12.70 -13.14
N SER A 535 10.44 -12.62 -13.38
CA SER A 535 9.47 -13.26 -12.48
C SER A 535 9.62 -14.78 -12.54
N TYR A 536 9.18 -15.47 -11.49
CA TYR A 536 9.23 -16.93 -11.46
C TYR A 536 8.43 -17.57 -12.60
N ASN A 537 7.29 -16.97 -12.99
CA ASN A 537 6.53 -17.42 -14.17
C ASN A 537 7.31 -17.25 -15.48
N GLN A 538 8.12 -16.19 -15.60
CA GLN A 538 9.00 -16.02 -16.77
C GLN A 538 10.15 -17.05 -16.80
N LEU A 539 10.57 -17.54 -15.63
CA LEU A 539 11.62 -18.56 -15.50
C LEU A 539 11.09 -19.99 -15.58
N GLY A 540 9.77 -20.18 -15.56
CA GLY A 540 9.16 -21.51 -15.66
C GLY A 540 9.47 -22.17 -17.01
N THR A 541 9.46 -23.52 -17.04
CA THR A 541 9.59 -24.33 -18.25
C THR A 541 8.25 -24.63 -18.91
N ASN A 542 7.14 -24.27 -18.26
CA ASN A 542 5.79 -24.54 -18.74
C ASN A 542 5.50 -23.85 -20.07
N VAL A 543 4.77 -24.56 -20.93
CA VAL A 543 4.18 -24.04 -22.17
C VAL A 543 2.68 -23.95 -21.98
N ALA A 544 2.15 -22.74 -21.89
CA ALA A 544 0.72 -22.50 -21.78
C ALA A 544 0.06 -22.51 -23.18
N TYR A 545 -1.03 -23.26 -23.30
CA TYR A 545 -1.87 -23.24 -24.48
C TYR A 545 -2.74 -21.98 -24.47
N MET A 546 -2.55 -21.08 -25.42
CA MET A 546 -3.36 -19.87 -25.58
C MET A 546 -4.52 -20.11 -26.55
N ASN A 547 -4.22 -20.64 -27.71
CA ASN A 547 -5.12 -21.10 -28.76
C ASN A 547 -4.33 -21.99 -29.73
N ARG A 548 -5.00 -22.48 -30.78
CA ARG A 548 -4.40 -23.37 -31.79
C ARG A 548 -3.13 -22.85 -32.43
N PHE A 549 -2.99 -21.54 -32.59
CA PHE A 549 -1.88 -20.88 -33.30
C PHE A 549 -0.92 -20.14 -32.38
N THR A 550 -1.20 -20.11 -31.09
CA THR A 550 -0.37 -19.34 -30.13
C THR A 550 -0.13 -20.15 -28.87
N ARG A 551 1.13 -20.31 -28.54
CA ARG A 551 1.62 -20.84 -27.29
C ARG A 551 2.36 -19.76 -26.54
N GLN A 552 2.44 -19.88 -25.23
CA GLN A 552 3.24 -18.98 -24.41
C GLN A 552 4.14 -19.81 -23.50
N SER A 553 5.44 -19.54 -23.52
CA SER A 553 6.40 -20.25 -22.69
C SER A 553 7.26 -19.30 -21.86
N GLY A 554 7.68 -19.76 -20.70
CA GLY A 554 8.74 -19.14 -19.97
C GLY A 554 10.11 -19.40 -20.59
N ASN A 555 11.15 -18.85 -19.95
CA ASN A 555 12.53 -19.04 -20.36
C ASN A 555 13.44 -19.08 -19.13
N PRO A 556 13.84 -20.25 -18.65
CA PRO A 556 14.66 -20.39 -17.46
C PRO A 556 16.09 -19.82 -17.63
N THR A 557 16.50 -19.49 -18.86
CA THR A 557 17.84 -18.91 -19.13
C THR A 557 17.89 -17.39 -19.07
N LEU A 558 16.77 -16.70 -18.75
CA LEU A 558 16.71 -15.26 -18.64
C LEU A 558 17.69 -14.72 -17.59
N LYS A 559 18.39 -13.65 -17.94
CA LYS A 559 19.29 -12.91 -17.05
C LYS A 559 18.56 -11.70 -16.47
N PRO A 560 18.87 -11.27 -15.25
CA PRO A 560 18.36 -10.01 -14.71
C PRO A 560 18.73 -8.82 -15.61
N GLU A 561 17.79 -7.88 -15.73
CA GLU A 561 18.07 -6.58 -16.32
C GLU A 561 18.92 -5.74 -15.38
N THR A 562 19.78 -4.88 -15.94
CA THR A 562 20.47 -3.82 -15.20
C THR A 562 20.05 -2.47 -15.78
N LEU A 563 19.56 -1.58 -14.93
CA LEU A 563 19.05 -0.27 -15.33
C LEU A 563 19.93 0.83 -14.75
N HIS A 564 20.47 1.67 -15.61
CA HIS A 564 21.15 2.91 -15.23
C HIS A 564 20.22 4.08 -15.48
N ASN A 565 19.86 4.78 -14.43
CA ASN A 565 18.86 5.85 -14.47
C ASN A 565 19.51 7.19 -14.13
N ILE A 566 19.25 8.22 -14.96
CA ILE A 566 19.54 9.61 -14.67
C ILE A 566 18.23 10.36 -14.67
N THR A 567 17.88 11.02 -13.56
CA THR A 567 16.60 11.71 -13.42
C THR A 567 16.85 13.16 -12.99
N LEU A 568 16.28 14.11 -13.73
CA LEU A 568 16.17 15.51 -13.36
C LEU A 568 14.73 15.80 -13.00
N VAL A 569 14.50 16.32 -11.78
CA VAL A 569 13.21 16.86 -11.34
C VAL A 569 13.37 18.35 -11.10
N SER A 570 12.47 19.14 -11.66
CA SER A 570 12.38 20.58 -11.41
C SER A 570 10.97 20.93 -10.99
N SER A 571 10.84 21.74 -9.93
CA SER A 571 9.56 22.25 -9.46
C SER A 571 9.61 23.76 -9.30
N TRP A 572 8.66 24.45 -9.90
CA TRP A 572 8.52 25.90 -9.79
C TRP A 572 7.04 26.28 -9.70
N ASN A 573 6.66 26.87 -8.59
CA ASN A 573 5.28 27.26 -8.31
C ASN A 573 4.30 26.10 -8.53
N TRP A 574 3.53 26.08 -9.62
CA TRP A 574 2.55 25.06 -9.98
C TRP A 574 3.01 24.17 -11.15
N PHE A 575 4.25 24.30 -11.60
CA PHE A 575 4.88 23.46 -12.60
C PHE A 575 5.80 22.41 -11.95
N THR A 576 5.75 21.21 -12.47
CA THR A 576 6.74 20.15 -12.18
C THR A 576 7.19 19.54 -13.49
N PHE A 577 8.49 19.58 -13.74
CA PHE A 577 9.14 18.97 -14.90
C PHE A 577 9.99 17.80 -14.46
N VAL A 578 9.89 16.67 -15.17
CA VAL A 578 10.73 15.49 -14.97
C VAL A 578 11.31 15.05 -16.31
N ALA A 579 12.61 14.89 -16.35
CA ALA A 579 13.32 14.23 -17.43
C ALA A 579 14.02 12.99 -16.86
N ASN A 580 13.70 11.82 -17.39
CA ASN A 580 14.29 10.56 -16.97
C ASN A 580 14.91 9.84 -18.18
N TYR A 581 16.22 9.62 -18.13
CA TYR A 581 16.93 8.76 -19.07
C TYR A 581 17.27 7.44 -18.40
N THR A 582 16.86 6.34 -19.03
CA THR A 582 17.15 4.98 -18.55
C THR A 582 17.88 4.21 -19.65
N GLN A 583 19.04 3.68 -19.34
CA GLN A 583 19.74 2.70 -20.16
C GLN A 583 19.56 1.32 -19.53
N THR A 584 18.80 0.44 -20.18
CA THR A 584 18.59 -0.93 -19.73
C THR A 584 19.53 -1.88 -20.47
N HIS A 585 20.27 -2.72 -19.73
CA HIS A 585 21.02 -3.85 -20.25
C HIS A 585 20.25 -5.15 -19.97
N ASN A 586 20.34 -6.11 -20.89
CA ASN A 586 19.62 -7.39 -20.82
C ASN A 586 18.09 -7.21 -20.68
N LYS A 587 17.50 -6.23 -21.37
CA LYS A 587 16.05 -5.95 -21.33
C LYS A 587 15.26 -7.21 -21.62
N ILE A 588 14.33 -7.58 -20.73
CA ILE A 588 13.44 -8.72 -20.89
C ILE A 588 12.20 -8.26 -21.64
N MET A 589 11.93 -8.84 -22.79
CA MET A 589 10.74 -8.56 -23.60
C MET A 589 10.18 -9.85 -24.18
N TYR A 590 8.90 -9.83 -24.50
CA TYR A 590 8.29 -10.87 -25.31
C TYR A 590 8.88 -10.88 -26.70
N TRP A 591 9.13 -12.08 -27.19
CA TRP A 591 9.56 -12.34 -28.55
C TRP A 591 8.69 -13.42 -29.15
N ASN A 592 8.22 -13.19 -30.35
CA ASN A 592 7.42 -14.15 -31.10
C ASN A 592 8.34 -15.06 -31.90
N GLU A 593 8.34 -16.33 -31.61
CA GLU A 593 9.12 -17.35 -32.31
C GLU A 593 8.18 -18.23 -33.11
N GLN A 594 8.49 -18.47 -34.38
CA GLN A 594 7.77 -19.45 -35.18
C GLN A 594 8.15 -20.85 -34.74
N GLU A 595 7.17 -21.75 -34.64
CA GLU A 595 7.42 -23.14 -34.39
C GLU A 595 7.86 -23.85 -35.69
N SER A 596 8.85 -24.73 -35.61
CA SER A 596 9.43 -25.39 -36.80
C SER A 596 8.47 -26.41 -37.47
N THR A 597 7.44 -26.84 -36.79
CA THR A 597 6.51 -27.88 -37.22
C THR A 597 5.30 -27.36 -38.01
N ASP A 598 4.93 -26.09 -37.84
CA ASP A 598 3.83 -25.46 -38.55
C ASP A 598 4.12 -23.94 -38.69
N GLU A 599 4.05 -23.40 -39.93
CA GLU A 599 4.31 -21.99 -40.17
C GLU A 599 3.35 -21.04 -39.46
N ASN A 600 2.16 -21.46 -39.15
CA ASN A 600 1.16 -20.64 -38.47
C ASN A 600 1.21 -20.70 -36.94
N ILE A 601 1.98 -21.62 -36.39
CA ILE A 601 2.12 -21.74 -34.93
C ILE A 601 3.26 -20.85 -34.45
N THR A 602 2.94 -19.97 -33.50
CA THR A 602 3.90 -19.07 -32.87
C THR A 602 3.99 -19.32 -31.37
N ASN A 603 5.20 -19.23 -30.83
CA ASN A 603 5.47 -19.29 -29.41
C ASN A 603 5.92 -17.93 -28.89
N LEU A 604 5.12 -17.33 -28.01
CA LEU A 604 5.47 -16.12 -27.29
C LEU A 604 6.41 -16.48 -26.14
N ARG A 605 7.66 -16.10 -26.27
CA ARG A 605 8.71 -16.41 -25.29
C ARG A 605 9.45 -15.16 -24.85
N TYR A 606 9.86 -15.11 -23.59
CA TYR A 606 10.71 -14.02 -23.11
C TYR A 606 12.16 -14.18 -23.54
N ARG A 607 12.77 -13.08 -23.96
CA ARG A 607 14.19 -12.99 -24.32
C ARG A 607 14.87 -11.77 -23.73
N ASN A 608 16.19 -11.86 -23.55
CA ASN A 608 17.02 -10.70 -23.19
C ASN A 608 17.54 -9.98 -24.44
N PHE A 609 17.43 -8.65 -24.46
CA PHE A 609 17.97 -7.76 -25.48
C PHE A 609 19.10 -6.92 -24.88
N LYS A 610 20.23 -6.81 -25.62
CA LYS A 610 21.50 -6.28 -25.06
C LYS A 610 21.38 -4.86 -24.51
N ARG A 611 20.74 -3.94 -25.22
CA ARG A 611 20.64 -2.52 -24.88
C ARG A 611 19.29 -1.96 -25.27
N PHE A 612 18.70 -1.20 -24.36
CA PHE A 612 17.43 -0.53 -24.57
C PHE A 612 17.43 0.84 -23.89
N PRO A 613 17.71 1.94 -24.62
CA PRO A 613 17.64 3.30 -24.08
C PRO A 613 16.18 3.78 -24.10
N ALA A 614 15.81 4.55 -23.07
CA ALA A 614 14.52 5.20 -22.99
C ALA A 614 14.67 6.62 -22.41
N LEU A 615 14.01 7.59 -23.00
CA LEU A 615 13.90 8.96 -22.51
C LEU A 615 12.42 9.26 -22.25
N THR A 616 12.11 9.64 -21.04
CA THR A 616 10.76 10.07 -20.65
C THR A 616 10.81 11.52 -20.18
N LEU A 617 9.98 12.36 -20.79
CA LEU A 617 9.78 13.76 -20.41
C LEU A 617 8.35 13.91 -19.92
N SER A 618 8.19 14.55 -18.77
CA SER A 618 6.87 14.83 -18.18
C SER A 618 6.82 16.27 -17.70
N LEU A 619 5.78 16.99 -18.08
CA LEU A 619 5.45 18.30 -17.58
C LEU A 619 4.06 18.25 -16.93
N THR A 620 4.01 18.52 -15.66
CA THR A 620 2.75 18.63 -14.90
C THR A 620 2.50 20.08 -14.57
N ALA A 621 1.31 20.56 -14.91
CA ALA A 621 0.86 21.91 -14.58
C ALA A 621 -0.42 21.83 -13.74
N ALA A 622 -0.43 22.47 -12.57
CA ALA A 622 -1.58 22.56 -11.66
C ALA A 622 -1.94 24.03 -11.38
N PRO A 623 -2.40 24.80 -12.39
CA PRO A 623 -2.70 26.22 -12.25
C PRO A 623 -3.87 26.45 -11.30
N ARG A 624 -3.97 27.67 -10.76
CA ARG A 624 -5.15 28.13 -10.04
C ARG A 624 -6.21 28.52 -11.08
N MET A 625 -7.32 27.79 -11.12
CA MET A 625 -8.51 28.29 -11.79
C MET A 625 -9.27 29.15 -10.78
N GLY A 626 -9.49 30.42 -11.14
CA GLY A 626 -10.14 31.43 -10.29
C GLY A 626 -11.59 31.11 -10.01
#